data_8411063df1d79d4ec5a655dfcd640c6f
#
_entry.id   8411063df1d79d4ec5a655dfcd640c6f
#
_cell.length_a   1.000
_cell.length_b   1.000
_cell.length_c   1.000
_cell.angle_alpha   90.00
_cell.angle_beta   90.00
_cell.angle_gamma   90.00
#
_symmetry.space_group_name_H-M   'P 1'
#
loop_
_entity.id
_entity.type
_entity.pdbx_description
1 polymer ?
#
loop_
_entity_poly.entity_id
_entity_poly.type
_entity_poly.pdbx_seq_one_letter_code
_entity_poly.pdbx_strand_id
1 'polypeptide(L)'
;AACSDDCSVQVDRGEAKQLKASQRSSITVRVWNSDGLVGITSTTDLSDGGLQQALDGARQASQYGNPDDVPQFSPLATAPLPELNRPLKSRQGILPLLARLRDAEADLLGRHPAIQTVPYNGMAESLSTSLYLNSDGAVRTMERTQASLYLYARAEEQGRKPRSSGAVRLALGSDELDIPGCIKEAAERTVSHLGYQPIETGSYRVC
;
A
#
# COMPACT_ATOMS: atom_id res chain seq x y z
N ALA A 1 3.45 -1.35 -18.07
CA ALA A 1 2.45 -2.33 -17.61
C ALA A 1 2.65 -2.62 -16.13
N ALA A 2 1.58 -2.90 -15.43
CA ALA A 2 1.63 -3.31 -14.03
C ALA A 2 0.65 -4.47 -13.82
N CYS A 3 1.07 -5.44 -12.99
CA CYS A 3 0.23 -6.51 -12.51
C CYS A 3 0.35 -6.55 -10.98
N SER A 4 -0.76 -6.66 -10.27
CA SER A 4 -0.75 -6.89 -8.83
C SER A 4 -1.68 -8.03 -8.46
N ASP A 5 -1.27 -8.78 -7.44
CA ASP A 5 -2.05 -9.81 -6.80
C ASP A 5 -2.03 -9.53 -5.30
N ASP A 6 -3.16 -9.11 -4.78
CA ASP A 6 -3.31 -8.56 -3.44
C ASP A 6 -4.29 -9.40 -2.62
N CYS A 7 -3.99 -9.62 -1.35
CA CYS A 7 -4.98 -10.12 -0.40
C CYS A 7 -4.90 -9.35 0.91
N SER A 8 -6.05 -9.16 1.54
CA SER A 8 -6.15 -8.48 2.83
C SER A 8 -7.28 -9.01 3.68
N VAL A 9 -7.10 -8.89 4.99
CA VAL A 9 -8.05 -9.32 5.99
C VAL A 9 -8.26 -8.22 7.03
N GLN A 10 -9.47 -8.15 7.59
CA GLN A 10 -9.82 -7.35 8.75
C GLN A 10 -10.65 -8.20 9.70
N VAL A 11 -10.54 -7.95 10.99
CA VAL A 11 -11.32 -8.63 12.02
C VAL A 11 -12.10 -7.63 12.88
N ASP A 12 -13.13 -8.11 13.55
CA ASP A 12 -13.86 -7.40 14.58
C ASP A 12 -14.28 -8.40 15.66
N ARG A 13 -13.75 -8.25 16.87
CA ARG A 13 -14.03 -9.13 18.02
C ARG A 13 -13.79 -10.61 17.73
N GLY A 14 -12.68 -10.91 17.09
CA GLY A 14 -12.29 -12.27 16.73
C GLY A 14 -12.98 -12.84 15.49
N GLU A 15 -13.95 -12.14 14.92
CA GLU A 15 -14.63 -12.57 13.70
C GLU A 15 -14.09 -11.88 12.44
N ALA A 16 -14.15 -12.56 11.30
CA ALA A 16 -13.76 -12.00 10.03
C ALA A 16 -14.71 -10.86 9.63
N LYS A 17 -14.21 -9.63 9.59
CA LYS A 17 -14.98 -8.45 9.15
C LYS A 17 -14.90 -8.25 7.64
N GLN A 18 -13.73 -8.44 7.08
CA GLN A 18 -13.49 -8.29 5.65
C GLN A 18 -12.39 -9.24 5.16
N LEU A 19 -12.66 -9.90 4.05
CA LEU A 19 -11.71 -10.72 3.32
C LEU A 19 -11.70 -10.20 1.88
N LYS A 20 -10.53 -9.84 1.37
CA LYS A 20 -10.37 -9.38 -0.01
C LYS A 20 -9.25 -10.14 -0.69
N ALA A 21 -9.50 -10.53 -1.93
CA ALA A 21 -8.47 -10.95 -2.86
C ALA A 21 -8.74 -10.24 -4.18
N SER A 22 -7.70 -9.71 -4.80
CA SER A 22 -7.82 -9.07 -6.10
C SER A 22 -6.58 -9.30 -6.94
N GLN A 23 -6.80 -9.55 -8.22
CA GLN A 23 -5.76 -9.57 -9.23
C GLN A 23 -6.08 -8.50 -10.27
N ARG A 24 -5.12 -7.63 -10.54
CA ARG A 24 -5.28 -6.54 -11.49
C ARG A 24 -4.09 -6.48 -12.43
N SER A 25 -4.38 -6.24 -13.69
CA SER A 25 -3.37 -5.97 -14.71
C SER A 25 -3.78 -4.75 -15.51
N SER A 26 -2.85 -3.88 -15.80
CA SER A 26 -3.11 -2.67 -16.59
C SER A 26 -1.87 -2.24 -17.35
N ILE A 27 -2.09 -1.52 -18.43
CA ILE A 27 -1.05 -0.78 -19.14
C ILE A 27 -1.46 0.67 -19.27
N THR A 28 -0.51 1.57 -19.06
CA THR A 28 -0.65 3.00 -19.39
C THR A 28 0.32 3.32 -20.52
N VAL A 29 -0.21 3.90 -21.58
CA VAL A 29 0.55 4.34 -22.77
C VAL A 29 0.62 5.85 -22.75
N ARG A 30 1.82 6.40 -22.96
CA ARG A 30 2.05 7.83 -23.17
C ARG A 30 2.70 8.03 -24.54
N VAL A 31 2.17 8.96 -25.31
CA VAL A 31 2.70 9.33 -26.63
C VAL A 31 2.89 10.83 -26.67
N TRP A 32 4.08 11.28 -27.02
CA TRP A 32 4.38 12.65 -27.32
C TRP A 32 4.38 12.81 -28.85
N ASN A 33 3.65 13.78 -29.38
CA ASN A 33 3.68 14.10 -30.79
C ASN A 33 4.86 15.03 -31.15
N SER A 34 4.98 15.41 -32.42
CA SER A 34 6.06 16.30 -32.90
C SER A 34 6.05 17.69 -32.26
N ASP A 35 4.91 18.13 -31.75
CA ASP A 35 4.74 19.46 -31.14
C ASP A 35 4.94 19.41 -29.61
N GLY A 36 5.35 18.27 -29.08
CA GLY A 36 5.55 18.04 -27.63
C GLY A 36 4.25 17.89 -26.84
N LEU A 37 3.10 17.69 -27.50
CA LEU A 37 1.83 17.46 -26.84
C LEU A 37 1.73 16.00 -26.41
N VAL A 38 1.33 15.75 -25.17
CA VAL A 38 1.20 14.40 -24.62
C VAL A 38 -0.23 13.87 -24.68
N GLY A 39 -0.37 12.64 -25.16
CA GLY A 39 -1.60 11.86 -25.04
C GLY A 39 -1.38 10.65 -24.13
N ILE A 40 -2.34 10.38 -23.28
CA ILE A 40 -2.27 9.30 -22.29
C ILE A 40 -3.54 8.47 -22.35
N THR A 41 -3.37 7.15 -22.40
CA THR A 41 -4.48 6.19 -22.25
C THR A 41 -4.08 5.08 -21.29
N SER A 42 -5.07 4.42 -20.72
CA SER A 42 -4.86 3.23 -19.91
C SER A 42 -5.90 2.17 -20.26
N THR A 43 -5.49 0.91 -20.25
CA THR A 43 -6.37 -0.23 -20.49
C THR A 43 -6.04 -1.38 -19.54
N THR A 44 -7.04 -2.20 -19.26
CA THR A 44 -6.90 -3.50 -18.59
C THR A 44 -6.99 -4.66 -19.58
N ASP A 45 -7.33 -4.38 -20.84
CA ASP A 45 -7.29 -5.36 -21.91
C ASP A 45 -5.87 -5.46 -22.47
N LEU A 46 -5.18 -6.55 -22.12
CA LEU A 46 -3.80 -6.82 -22.55
C LEU A 46 -3.72 -7.72 -23.81
N SER A 47 -4.85 -7.95 -24.48
CA SER A 47 -4.83 -8.57 -25.81
C SER A 47 -4.17 -7.66 -26.85
N ASP A 48 -3.70 -8.22 -27.96
CA ASP A 48 -3.10 -7.43 -29.05
C ASP A 48 -4.03 -6.31 -29.51
N GLY A 49 -5.34 -6.58 -29.60
CA GLY A 49 -6.35 -5.57 -29.97
C GLY A 49 -6.50 -4.47 -28.92
N GLY A 50 -6.52 -4.81 -27.64
CA GLY A 50 -6.59 -3.85 -26.53
C GLY A 50 -5.35 -2.96 -26.45
N LEU A 51 -4.17 -3.55 -26.65
CA LEU A 51 -2.91 -2.80 -26.70
C LEU A 51 -2.85 -1.84 -27.89
N GLN A 52 -3.27 -2.28 -29.08
CA GLN A 52 -3.33 -1.45 -30.27
C GLN A 52 -4.31 -0.28 -30.08
N GLN A 53 -5.49 -0.55 -29.54
CA GLN A 53 -6.49 0.47 -29.24
C GLN A 53 -5.96 1.50 -28.22
N ALA A 54 -5.25 1.07 -27.19
CA ALA A 54 -4.65 1.97 -26.22
C ALA A 54 -3.58 2.87 -26.86
N LEU A 55 -2.74 2.32 -27.75
CA LEU A 55 -1.72 3.07 -28.47
C LEU A 55 -2.36 4.11 -29.42
N ASP A 56 -3.36 3.73 -30.18
CA ASP A 56 -4.04 4.61 -31.11
C ASP A 56 -4.82 5.71 -30.37
N GLY A 57 -5.44 5.34 -29.24
CA GLY A 57 -6.09 6.31 -28.35
C GLY A 57 -5.11 7.34 -27.78
N ALA A 58 -3.91 6.91 -27.34
CA ALA A 58 -2.87 7.83 -26.88
C ALA A 58 -2.37 8.76 -28.00
N ARG A 59 -2.21 8.23 -29.23
CA ARG A 59 -1.84 9.04 -30.40
C ARG A 59 -2.92 10.08 -30.74
N GLN A 60 -4.18 9.70 -30.71
CA GLN A 60 -5.29 10.64 -30.92
C GLN A 60 -5.35 11.70 -29.82
N ALA A 61 -5.24 11.29 -28.57
CA ALA A 61 -5.26 12.19 -27.43
C ALA A 61 -4.12 13.22 -27.47
N SER A 62 -2.95 12.86 -28.01
CA SER A 62 -1.82 13.78 -28.11
C SER A 62 -2.08 14.96 -29.07
N GLN A 63 -3.06 14.88 -29.97
CA GLN A 63 -3.44 15.99 -30.85
C GLN A 63 -4.15 17.13 -30.10
N TYR A 64 -4.73 16.82 -28.95
CA TYR A 64 -5.50 17.74 -28.10
C TYR A 64 -4.90 17.88 -26.70
N GLY A 65 -3.71 17.32 -26.48
CA GLY A 65 -3.03 17.34 -25.21
C GLY A 65 -2.45 18.71 -24.86
N ASN A 66 -2.03 18.84 -23.62
CA ASN A 66 -1.22 19.99 -23.20
C ASN A 66 0.25 19.75 -23.54
N PRO A 67 1.02 20.84 -23.80
CA PRO A 67 2.46 20.72 -23.86
C PRO A 67 3.00 20.14 -22.56
N ASP A 68 3.85 19.14 -22.69
CA ASP A 68 4.56 18.51 -21.58
C ASP A 68 5.99 18.26 -22.04
N ASP A 69 6.94 18.38 -21.12
CA ASP A 69 8.33 18.15 -21.46
C ASP A 69 8.51 16.73 -22.00
N VAL A 70 8.97 16.61 -23.23
CA VAL A 70 9.33 15.32 -23.82
C VAL A 70 10.46 14.73 -23.00
N PRO A 71 10.28 13.56 -22.36
CA PRO A 71 11.30 13.02 -21.48
C PRO A 71 12.58 12.72 -22.24
N GLN A 72 13.70 13.23 -21.75
CA GLN A 72 15.03 12.82 -22.21
C GLN A 72 15.54 11.74 -21.29
N PHE A 73 15.82 10.56 -21.85
CA PHE A 73 16.33 9.45 -21.07
C PHE A 73 17.86 9.51 -20.96
N SER A 74 18.37 9.15 -19.78
CA SER A 74 19.80 8.97 -19.59
C SER A 74 20.34 7.93 -20.56
N PRO A 75 21.56 8.10 -21.12
CA PRO A 75 22.24 7.06 -21.89
C PRO A 75 22.33 5.71 -21.12
N LEU A 76 22.23 5.74 -19.80
CA LEU A 76 22.20 4.54 -18.96
C LEU A 76 20.84 3.84 -18.93
N ALA A 77 19.79 4.41 -19.54
CA ALA A 77 18.45 3.82 -19.52
C ALA A 77 18.40 2.44 -20.20
N THR A 78 19.26 2.17 -21.16
CA THR A 78 19.41 0.88 -21.85
C THR A 78 20.58 0.04 -21.33
N ALA A 79 21.41 0.59 -20.43
CA ALA A 79 22.54 -0.12 -19.89
C ALA A 79 22.12 -1.33 -19.03
N PRO A 80 22.96 -2.39 -18.95
CA PRO A 80 22.73 -3.48 -18.02
C PRO A 80 22.60 -2.95 -16.59
N LEU A 81 21.58 -3.44 -15.86
CA LEU A 81 21.44 -3.14 -14.45
C LEU A 81 22.27 -4.14 -13.62
N PRO A 82 22.81 -3.70 -12.47
CA PRO A 82 23.38 -4.64 -11.52
C PRO A 82 22.29 -5.60 -11.03
N GLU A 83 22.64 -6.86 -10.81
CA GLU A 83 21.73 -7.82 -10.18
C GLU A 83 21.36 -7.32 -8.77
N LEU A 84 20.13 -6.97 -8.59
CA LEU A 84 19.56 -6.66 -7.27
C LEU A 84 19.02 -7.95 -6.68
N ASN A 85 19.79 -8.55 -5.79
CA ASN A 85 19.33 -9.73 -5.05
C ASN A 85 18.27 -9.30 -4.01
N ARG A 86 17.05 -9.12 -4.44
CA ARG A 86 15.88 -8.89 -3.56
C ARG A 86 15.04 -10.16 -3.55
N PRO A 87 15.08 -10.96 -2.48
CA PRO A 87 14.29 -12.17 -2.42
C PRO A 87 12.80 -11.80 -2.44
N LEU A 88 12.06 -12.38 -3.37
CA LEU A 88 10.61 -12.37 -3.33
C LEU A 88 10.13 -13.33 -2.24
N LYS A 89 9.17 -12.89 -1.45
CA LYS A 89 8.59 -13.70 -0.39
C LYS A 89 7.34 -14.40 -0.88
N SER A 90 7.17 -15.66 -0.46
CA SER A 90 5.94 -16.39 -0.71
C SER A 90 4.79 -15.80 0.07
N ARG A 91 3.64 -15.63 -0.58
CA ARG A 91 2.43 -15.17 0.10
C ARG A 91 1.82 -16.33 0.88
N GLN A 92 1.35 -16.02 2.08
CA GLN A 92 0.68 -16.99 2.96
C GLN A 92 -0.80 -17.19 2.58
N GLY A 93 -1.42 -16.14 2.02
CA GLY A 93 -2.82 -16.13 1.66
C GLY A 93 -3.77 -15.77 2.82
N ILE A 94 -5.06 -15.74 2.51
CA ILE A 94 -6.09 -15.15 3.40
C ILE A 94 -6.19 -15.87 4.75
N LEU A 95 -6.24 -17.20 4.78
CA LEU A 95 -6.50 -17.94 6.02
C LEU A 95 -5.40 -17.80 7.08
N PRO A 96 -4.11 -17.94 6.74
CA PRO A 96 -3.03 -17.64 7.69
C PRO A 96 -2.99 -16.19 8.16
N LEU A 97 -3.24 -15.22 7.27
CA LEU A 97 -3.31 -13.80 7.65
C LEU A 97 -4.45 -13.55 8.63
N LEU A 98 -5.62 -14.15 8.39
CA LEU A 98 -6.79 -14.02 9.25
C LEU A 98 -6.53 -14.59 10.66
N ALA A 99 -5.92 -15.77 10.75
CA ALA A 99 -5.57 -16.38 12.02
C ALA A 99 -4.62 -15.48 12.82
N ARG A 100 -3.53 -15.02 12.21
CA ARG A 100 -2.55 -14.14 12.85
C ARG A 100 -3.13 -12.79 13.27
N LEU A 101 -4.05 -12.23 12.49
CA LEU A 101 -4.70 -10.96 12.84
C LEU A 101 -5.68 -11.13 14.00
N ARG A 102 -6.41 -12.26 14.09
CA ARG A 102 -7.25 -12.60 15.25
C ARG A 102 -6.45 -12.68 16.53
N ASP A 103 -5.31 -13.37 16.47
CA ASP A 103 -4.41 -13.50 17.62
C ASP A 103 -3.84 -12.13 18.02
N ALA A 104 -3.47 -11.29 17.07
CA ALA A 104 -2.97 -9.94 17.31
C ALA A 104 -4.04 -9.02 17.92
N GLU A 105 -5.29 -9.09 17.45
CA GLU A 105 -6.41 -8.34 18.05
C GLU A 105 -6.65 -8.78 19.50
N ALA A 106 -6.72 -10.08 19.76
CA ALA A 106 -6.95 -10.64 21.09
C ALA A 106 -5.81 -10.26 22.06
N ASP A 107 -4.55 -10.35 21.61
CA ASP A 107 -3.39 -9.94 22.42
C ASP A 107 -3.44 -8.43 22.74
N LEU A 108 -3.75 -7.57 21.75
CA LEU A 108 -3.85 -6.13 21.95
C LEU A 108 -4.96 -5.76 22.95
N LEU A 109 -6.12 -6.41 22.87
CA LEU A 109 -7.21 -6.22 23.83
C LEU A 109 -6.81 -6.63 25.26
N GLY A 110 -5.97 -7.66 25.40
CA GLY A 110 -5.45 -8.13 26.69
C GLY A 110 -4.36 -7.24 27.31
N ARG A 111 -3.78 -6.27 26.59
CA ARG A 111 -2.63 -5.48 27.08
C ARG A 111 -2.97 -4.49 28.18
N HIS A 112 -4.19 -3.95 28.21
CA HIS A 112 -4.58 -2.99 29.22
C HIS A 112 -6.11 -2.96 29.38
N PRO A 113 -6.65 -2.90 30.59
CA PRO A 113 -8.11 -2.92 30.83
C PRO A 113 -8.86 -1.74 30.23
N ALA A 114 -8.21 -0.62 29.98
CA ALA A 114 -8.81 0.52 29.31
C ALA A 114 -8.99 0.30 27.79
N ILE A 115 -8.26 -0.61 27.17
CA ILE A 115 -8.41 -0.93 25.74
C ILE A 115 -9.69 -1.76 25.56
N GLN A 116 -10.70 -1.18 24.94
CA GLN A 116 -12.03 -1.81 24.82
C GLN A 116 -12.28 -2.40 23.43
N THR A 117 -11.70 -1.83 22.40
CA THR A 117 -11.89 -2.29 21.01
C THR A 117 -10.65 -2.01 20.14
N VAL A 118 -10.56 -2.73 19.04
CA VAL A 118 -9.56 -2.50 17.97
C VAL A 118 -10.30 -2.22 16.65
N PRO A 119 -10.96 -1.04 16.53
CA PRO A 119 -11.94 -0.76 15.45
C PRO A 119 -11.31 -0.71 14.06
N TYR A 120 -10.02 -0.41 13.98
CA TYR A 120 -9.27 -0.38 12.72
C TYR A 120 -8.06 -1.30 12.83
N ASN A 121 -8.13 -2.39 12.12
CA ASN A 121 -7.06 -3.36 12.03
C ASN A 121 -7.03 -3.95 10.63
N GLY A 122 -5.90 -4.52 10.26
CA GLY A 122 -5.79 -5.25 9.02
C GLY A 122 -4.41 -5.81 8.79
N MET A 123 -4.38 -6.92 8.08
CA MET A 123 -3.17 -7.54 7.57
C MET A 123 -3.32 -7.77 6.07
N ALA A 124 -2.29 -7.47 5.31
CA ALA A 124 -2.31 -7.61 3.86
C ALA A 124 -0.97 -8.10 3.31
N GLU A 125 -1.06 -8.78 2.18
CA GLU A 125 0.08 -9.16 1.34
C GLU A 125 -0.18 -8.73 -0.10
N SER A 126 0.86 -8.31 -0.78
CA SER A 126 0.85 -7.91 -2.18
C SER A 126 2.06 -8.48 -2.90
N LEU A 127 1.83 -8.98 -4.11
CA LEU A 127 2.86 -9.24 -5.11
C LEU A 127 2.59 -8.32 -6.30
N SER A 128 3.55 -7.53 -6.70
CA SER A 128 3.43 -6.65 -7.85
C SER A 128 4.59 -6.87 -8.82
N THR A 129 4.24 -6.91 -10.11
CA THR A 129 5.18 -6.90 -11.22
C THR A 129 4.93 -5.66 -12.06
N SER A 130 5.97 -4.90 -12.37
CA SER A 130 5.89 -3.76 -13.27
C SER A 130 6.88 -3.92 -14.42
N LEU A 131 6.43 -3.56 -15.61
CA LEU A 131 7.23 -3.47 -16.82
C LEU A 131 7.17 -2.03 -17.33
N TYR A 132 8.33 -1.41 -17.46
CA TYR A 132 8.49 -0.15 -18.16
C TYR A 132 9.22 -0.40 -19.47
N LEU A 133 8.76 0.23 -20.55
CA LEU A 133 9.44 0.24 -21.84
C LEU A 133 9.19 1.58 -22.53
N ASN A 134 10.09 1.98 -23.41
CA ASN A 134 9.96 3.18 -24.24
C ASN A 134 10.52 2.97 -25.65
N SER A 135 10.29 3.97 -26.54
CA SER A 135 10.76 3.94 -27.92
C SER A 135 12.28 3.98 -28.08
N ASP A 136 13.02 4.41 -27.05
CA ASP A 136 14.48 4.48 -27.08
C ASP A 136 15.13 3.12 -26.70
N GLY A 137 14.31 2.08 -26.54
CA GLY A 137 14.76 0.71 -26.27
C GLY A 137 15.02 0.40 -24.80
N ALA A 138 14.64 1.28 -23.87
CA ALA A 138 14.69 0.94 -22.45
C ALA A 138 13.61 -0.09 -22.12
N VAL A 139 14.02 -1.17 -21.46
CA VAL A 139 13.12 -2.19 -20.89
C VAL A 139 13.55 -2.43 -19.44
N ARG A 140 12.60 -2.25 -18.52
CA ARG A 140 12.85 -2.43 -17.07
C ARG A 140 11.70 -3.19 -16.45
N THR A 141 12.03 -4.29 -15.78
CA THR A 141 11.07 -5.11 -15.05
C THR A 141 11.41 -5.05 -13.57
N MET A 142 10.41 -4.93 -12.73
CA MET A 142 10.55 -4.96 -11.28
C MET A 142 9.46 -5.85 -10.69
N GLU A 143 9.88 -6.77 -9.83
CA GLU A 143 8.96 -7.55 -9.00
C GLU A 143 9.16 -7.17 -7.54
N ARG A 144 8.08 -7.13 -6.80
CA ARG A 144 8.07 -6.71 -5.40
C ARG A 144 7.00 -7.45 -4.62
N THR A 145 7.40 -8.00 -3.48
CA THR A 145 6.48 -8.44 -2.43
C THR A 145 6.43 -7.43 -1.31
N GLN A 146 5.29 -7.31 -0.67
CA GLN A 146 5.10 -6.47 0.49
C GLN A 146 4.03 -7.07 1.39
N ALA A 147 4.25 -6.99 2.69
CA ALA A 147 3.26 -7.28 3.70
C ALA A 147 3.07 -6.07 4.62
N SER A 148 1.88 -5.92 5.16
CA SER A 148 1.54 -4.85 6.10
C SER A 148 0.65 -5.36 7.21
N LEU A 149 0.82 -4.77 8.39
CA LEU A 149 -0.06 -4.91 9.55
C LEU A 149 -0.34 -3.52 10.09
N TYR A 150 -1.59 -3.22 10.40
CA TYR A 150 -1.96 -2.06 11.19
C TYR A 150 -2.94 -2.44 12.28
N LEU A 151 -2.73 -1.86 13.47
CA LEU A 151 -3.55 -2.07 14.66
C LEU A 151 -3.83 -0.71 15.30
N TYR A 152 -5.09 -0.31 15.36
CA TYR A 152 -5.56 0.90 16.03
C TYR A 152 -6.55 0.51 17.11
N ALA A 153 -6.17 0.75 18.36
CA ALA A 153 -7.00 0.48 19.51
C ALA A 153 -7.76 1.74 19.97
N ARG A 154 -8.84 1.50 20.69
CA ARG A 154 -9.61 2.53 21.39
C ARG A 154 -9.63 2.20 22.88
N ALA A 155 -9.18 3.16 23.68
CA ALA A 155 -9.19 3.08 25.12
C ALA A 155 -10.25 4.01 25.71
N GLU A 156 -10.89 3.55 26.79
CA GLU A 156 -11.93 4.27 27.51
C GLU A 156 -11.67 4.19 29.03
N GLU A 157 -11.83 5.31 29.70
CA GLU A 157 -11.84 5.42 31.16
C GLU A 157 -13.07 6.22 31.61
N GLN A 158 -13.59 5.88 32.79
CA GLN A 158 -14.75 6.56 33.36
C GLN A 158 -14.46 8.06 33.55
N GLY A 159 -15.34 8.93 33.08
CA GLY A 159 -15.20 10.38 33.19
C GLY A 159 -14.24 11.02 32.19
N ARG A 160 -13.63 10.25 31.29
CA ARG A 160 -12.73 10.76 30.23
C ARG A 160 -13.29 10.48 28.84
N LYS A 161 -12.93 11.32 27.88
CA LYS A 161 -13.27 11.06 26.47
C LYS A 161 -12.45 9.88 25.96
N PRO A 162 -13.04 8.95 25.22
CA PRO A 162 -12.31 7.87 24.58
C PRO A 162 -11.17 8.38 23.71
N ARG A 163 -10.08 7.61 23.64
CA ARG A 163 -8.90 7.92 22.83
C ARG A 163 -8.54 6.74 21.94
N SER A 164 -8.05 7.04 20.77
CA SER A 164 -7.61 6.02 19.82
C SER A 164 -6.21 6.35 19.33
N SER A 165 -5.38 5.33 19.22
CA SER A 165 -4.07 5.40 18.60
C SER A 165 -3.69 4.02 18.08
N GLY A 166 -2.56 3.90 17.41
CA GLY A 166 -2.15 2.62 16.84
C GLY A 166 -0.73 2.60 16.33
N ALA A 167 -0.39 1.50 15.70
CA ALA A 167 0.89 1.26 15.08
C ALA A 167 0.73 0.55 13.74
N VAL A 168 1.76 0.67 12.89
CA VAL A 168 1.84 0.03 11.58
C VAL A 168 3.18 -0.67 11.44
N ARG A 169 3.19 -1.81 10.75
CA ARG A 169 4.40 -2.52 10.34
C ARG A 169 4.34 -2.85 8.86
N LEU A 170 5.50 -2.76 8.23
CA LEU A 170 5.72 -3.14 6.84
C LEU A 170 6.90 -4.11 6.78
N ALA A 171 6.80 -5.09 5.90
CA ALA A 171 7.86 -6.07 5.65
C ALA A 171 7.80 -6.54 4.19
N LEU A 172 8.77 -7.33 3.75
CA LEU A 172 8.71 -7.96 2.42
C LEU A 172 7.75 -9.16 2.41
N GLY A 173 7.62 -9.88 3.51
CA GLY A 173 6.69 -10.99 3.70
C GLY A 173 5.97 -10.90 5.04
N SER A 174 4.81 -11.52 5.14
CA SER A 174 4.02 -11.49 6.38
C SER A 174 4.70 -12.22 7.53
N ASP A 175 5.56 -13.20 7.25
CA ASP A 175 6.39 -13.91 8.21
C ASP A 175 7.45 -13.01 8.88
N GLU A 176 7.83 -11.91 8.25
CA GLU A 176 8.80 -10.93 8.73
C GLU A 176 8.16 -9.76 9.50
N LEU A 177 6.83 -9.70 9.57
CA LEU A 177 6.14 -8.63 10.30
C LEU A 177 6.39 -8.74 11.81
N ASP A 178 6.89 -7.66 12.42
CA ASP A 178 7.04 -7.54 13.86
C ASP A 178 5.67 -7.30 14.53
N ILE A 179 4.88 -8.38 14.63
CA ILE A 179 3.55 -8.33 15.24
C ILE A 179 3.64 -7.97 16.72
N PRO A 180 4.51 -8.60 17.54
CA PRO A 180 4.61 -8.27 18.96
C PRO A 180 4.97 -6.79 19.20
N GLY A 181 5.92 -6.23 18.42
CA GLY A 181 6.28 -4.82 18.51
C GLY A 181 5.15 -3.88 18.07
N CYS A 182 4.37 -4.27 17.05
CA CYS A 182 3.18 -3.52 16.64
C CYS A 182 2.13 -3.47 17.77
N ILE A 183 1.84 -4.60 18.40
CA ILE A 183 0.89 -4.72 19.51
C ILE A 183 1.35 -3.86 20.70
N LYS A 184 2.63 -4.00 21.09
CA LYS A 184 3.21 -3.21 22.20
C LYS A 184 3.06 -1.72 21.94
N GLU A 185 3.50 -1.26 20.78
CA GLU A 185 3.46 0.16 20.42
C GLU A 185 2.02 0.70 20.32
N ALA A 186 1.09 -0.07 19.73
CA ALA A 186 -0.31 0.30 19.64
C ALA A 186 -0.93 0.45 21.05
N ALA A 187 -0.65 -0.49 21.96
CA ALA A 187 -1.13 -0.43 23.35
C ALA A 187 -0.57 0.79 24.10
N GLU A 188 0.76 0.96 24.08
CA GLU A 188 1.43 2.06 24.78
C GLU A 188 0.95 3.43 24.28
N ARG A 189 0.87 3.64 22.96
CA ARG A 189 0.37 4.89 22.37
C ARG A 189 -1.07 5.14 22.73
N THR A 190 -1.94 4.13 22.66
CA THR A 190 -3.36 4.30 22.95
C THR A 190 -3.60 4.64 24.40
N VAL A 191 -2.94 3.94 25.33
CA VAL A 191 -3.08 4.18 26.78
C VAL A 191 -2.46 5.51 27.20
N SER A 192 -1.31 5.89 26.61
CA SER A 192 -0.68 7.19 26.92
C SER A 192 -1.58 8.38 26.61
N HIS A 193 -2.44 8.26 25.60
CA HIS A 193 -3.40 9.30 25.24
C HIS A 193 -4.51 9.50 26.28
N LEU A 194 -4.74 8.59 27.22
CA LEU A 194 -5.66 8.78 28.33
C LEU A 194 -5.15 9.84 29.34
N GLY A 195 -3.82 10.01 29.43
CA GLY A 195 -3.17 11.01 30.29
C GLY A 195 -3.26 12.46 29.77
N TYR A 196 -4.11 12.75 28.77
CA TYR A 196 -4.24 14.09 28.21
C TYR A 196 -4.69 15.14 29.25
N GLN A 197 -4.21 16.33 29.07
CA GLN A 197 -4.67 17.50 29.84
C GLN A 197 -5.17 18.60 28.90
N PRO A 198 -6.19 19.38 29.30
CA PRO A 198 -6.62 20.53 28.52
C PRO A 198 -5.48 21.57 28.45
N ILE A 199 -5.35 22.21 27.31
CA ILE A 199 -4.42 23.29 27.08
C ILE A 199 -5.22 24.58 27.01
N GLU A 200 -4.74 25.65 27.62
CA GLU A 200 -5.39 26.98 27.56
C GLU A 200 -5.32 27.53 26.12
N THR A 201 -6.31 28.38 25.79
CA THR A 201 -6.30 29.04 24.48
C THR A 201 -5.13 30.05 24.43
N GLY A 202 -4.27 29.93 23.44
CA GLY A 202 -3.08 30.79 23.31
C GLY A 202 -2.29 30.49 22.02
N SER A 203 -1.20 31.21 21.86
CA SER A 203 -0.24 30.96 20.79
C SER A 203 0.88 30.05 21.32
N TYR A 204 1.11 28.94 20.65
CA TYR A 204 2.10 27.95 21.04
C TYR A 204 3.13 27.75 19.93
N ARG A 205 4.38 27.58 20.33
CA ARG A 205 5.42 27.12 19.40
C ARG A 205 5.39 25.61 19.35
N VAL A 206 5.17 25.08 18.15
CA VAL A 206 5.15 23.63 17.91
C VAL A 206 6.48 23.25 17.25
N CYS A 207 7.14 22.24 17.81
CA CYS A 207 8.39 21.67 17.29
C CYS A 207 8.13 20.30 16.66
#